data_16a28361fb74c0b3a2b404e83b5a741b
#
_entry.id   16a28361fb74c0b3a2b404e83b5a741b
#
_cell.length_a   1.000
_cell.length_b   1.000
_cell.length_c   1.000
_cell.angle_alpha   90.00
_cell.angle_beta   90.00
_cell.angle_gamma   90.00
#
_symmetry.space_group_name_H-M   'P 1'
#
loop_
_entity.id
_entity.type
_entity.pdbx_description
1 polymer ?
#
loop_
_entity_poly.entity_id
_entity_poly.type
_entity_poly.pdbx_seq_one_letter_code
_entity_poly.pdbx_strand_id
1 'polypeptide(L)'
;VLGSSNIIKGTAEAEQYCKENGLEYGVLPFSEFDEFVKNIASYETLVFFPKTLETFCRVVMEARMVGCKLITNDWNGCTHEEWFPDYKGEALIDFVESKQKEVVDKVCHFLSSTVTNVDPEDITVILNCYRRPYNLRMQIDALHSQTKPPKEIWLWVNQHPDNEGFSFDRHRICGDL
;
A
#
# COMPACT_ATOMS: atom_id res chain seq x y z
N VAL A 1 4.39 13.83 15.09
CA VAL A 1 4.20 12.38 15.35
C VAL A 1 2.91 11.91 14.70
N LEU A 2 2.92 10.71 14.09
CA LEU A 2 1.70 10.10 13.56
C LEU A 2 0.81 9.58 14.69
N GLY A 3 -0.43 10.08 14.81
CA GLY A 3 -1.43 9.59 15.75
C GLY A 3 -2.14 8.35 15.24
N SER A 4 -2.05 7.25 15.98
CA SER A 4 -2.74 6.00 15.64
C SER A 4 -3.12 5.24 16.89
N SER A 5 -4.35 4.69 16.90
CA SER A 5 -4.76 3.72 17.92
C SER A 5 -4.13 2.34 17.73
N ASN A 6 -3.56 2.09 16.54
CA ASN A 6 -2.86 0.84 16.27
C ASN A 6 -1.44 0.89 16.85
N ILE A 7 -1.20 0.07 17.87
CA ILE A 7 0.06 0.01 18.62
C ILE A 7 1.28 -0.28 17.71
N ILE A 8 1.09 -0.96 16.59
CA ILE A 8 2.19 -1.26 15.65
C ILE A 8 2.72 -0.01 14.93
N LYS A 9 2.00 1.09 14.94
CA LYS A 9 2.43 2.36 14.34
C LYS A 9 3.40 3.16 15.23
N GLY A 10 3.61 2.75 16.47
CA GLY A 10 4.65 3.29 17.34
C GLY A 10 4.44 4.75 17.76
N THR A 11 3.18 5.21 17.88
CA THR A 11 2.87 6.57 18.32
C THR A 11 3.51 6.90 19.67
N ALA A 12 3.38 6.00 20.66
CA ALA A 12 3.92 6.21 22.00
C ALA A 12 5.46 6.32 22.01
N GLU A 13 6.14 5.52 21.20
CA GLU A 13 7.60 5.54 21.07
C GLU A 13 8.06 6.84 20.41
N ALA A 14 7.33 7.31 19.41
CA ALA A 14 7.64 8.57 18.72
C ALA A 14 7.44 9.78 19.67
N GLU A 15 6.37 9.78 20.47
CA GLU A 15 6.17 10.80 21.52
C GLU A 15 7.26 10.76 22.59
N GLN A 16 7.61 9.56 23.04
CA GLN A 16 8.68 9.40 24.02
C GLN A 16 10.01 9.94 23.49
N TYR A 17 10.36 9.61 22.26
CA TYR A 17 11.55 10.15 21.60
C TYR A 17 11.55 11.69 21.57
N CYS A 18 10.43 12.32 21.22
CA CYS A 18 10.30 13.77 21.20
C CYS A 18 10.54 14.36 22.60
N LYS A 19 9.94 13.78 23.65
CA LYS A 19 10.12 14.23 25.05
C LYS A 19 11.57 14.12 25.50
N GLU A 20 12.22 12.99 25.24
CA GLU A 20 13.60 12.73 25.63
C GLU A 20 14.62 13.64 24.93
N ASN A 21 14.30 14.07 23.72
CA ASN A 21 15.14 14.97 22.93
C ASN A 21 14.72 16.46 23.03
N GLY A 22 13.75 16.80 23.89
CA GLY A 22 13.30 18.18 24.08
C GLY A 22 12.67 18.80 22.83
N LEU A 23 12.07 17.98 21.96
CA LEU A 23 11.40 18.43 20.75
C LEU A 23 9.96 18.84 21.05
N GLU A 24 9.56 20.03 20.60
CA GLU A 24 8.16 20.39 20.54
C GLU A 24 7.46 19.56 19.44
N TYR A 25 6.33 18.93 19.76
CA TYR A 25 5.65 18.06 18.81
C TYR A 25 4.15 18.16 18.86
N GLY A 26 3.49 17.91 17.73
CA GLY A 26 2.07 17.65 17.61
C GLY A 26 1.80 16.22 17.18
N VAL A 27 0.63 15.71 17.55
CA VAL A 27 0.15 14.39 17.12
C VAL A 27 -0.85 14.59 15.99
N LEU A 28 -0.50 14.10 14.78
CA LEU A 28 -1.38 14.16 13.62
C LEU A 28 -2.53 13.16 13.78
N PRO A 29 -3.79 13.63 13.87
CA PRO A 29 -4.94 12.74 13.97
C PRO A 29 -5.17 12.00 12.65
N PHE A 30 -5.98 10.94 12.71
CA PHE A 30 -6.56 10.37 11.51
C PHE A 30 -7.50 11.39 10.86
N SER A 31 -7.31 11.64 9.56
CA SER A 31 -8.14 12.56 8.77
C SER A 31 -8.21 12.10 7.31
N GLU A 32 -9.06 12.72 6.52
CA GLU A 32 -9.08 12.53 5.07
C GLU A 32 -7.76 13.00 4.44
N PHE A 33 -7.44 12.47 3.27
CA PHE A 33 -6.13 12.66 2.64
C PHE A 33 -5.71 14.11 2.48
N ASP A 34 -6.58 14.97 1.94
CA ASP A 34 -6.27 16.40 1.70
C ASP A 34 -5.98 17.16 2.99
N GLU A 35 -6.72 16.85 4.05
CA GLU A 35 -6.51 17.42 5.37
C GLU A 35 -5.22 16.90 6.00
N PHE A 36 -4.96 15.61 5.87
CA PHE A 36 -3.72 15.00 6.35
C PHE A 36 -2.49 15.64 5.71
N VAL A 37 -2.49 15.81 4.39
CA VAL A 37 -1.37 16.44 3.66
C VAL A 37 -1.16 17.89 4.10
N LYS A 38 -2.23 18.66 4.27
CA LYS A 38 -2.14 20.04 4.80
C LYS A 38 -1.56 20.07 6.20
N ASN A 39 -2.02 19.18 7.07
CA ASN A 39 -1.57 19.12 8.45
C ASN A 39 -0.08 18.72 8.52
N ILE A 40 0.35 17.68 7.82
CA ILE A 40 1.75 17.25 7.84
C ILE A 40 2.68 18.29 7.23
N ALA A 41 2.24 19.03 6.21
CA ALA A 41 3.01 20.11 5.59
C ALA A 41 3.28 21.30 6.54
N SER A 42 2.56 21.41 7.65
CA SER A 42 2.80 22.43 8.66
C SER A 42 3.95 22.12 9.62
N TYR A 43 4.50 20.91 9.54
CA TYR A 43 5.61 20.44 10.39
C TYR A 43 6.92 20.31 9.60
N GLU A 44 8.03 20.59 10.26
CA GLU A 44 9.37 20.43 9.67
C GLU A 44 9.81 18.96 9.61
N THR A 45 9.38 18.16 10.56
CA THR A 45 9.89 16.79 10.77
C THR A 45 8.76 15.84 11.13
N LEU A 46 8.68 14.70 10.45
CA LEU A 46 7.90 13.54 10.88
C LEU A 46 8.75 12.64 11.75
N VAL A 47 8.28 12.35 12.99
CA VAL A 47 8.83 11.28 13.84
C VAL A 47 7.89 10.10 13.79
N PHE A 48 8.38 8.93 13.32
CA PHE A 48 7.57 7.74 13.09
C PHE A 48 8.38 6.47 13.35
N PHE A 49 8.00 5.68 14.35
CA PHE A 49 8.70 4.46 14.76
C PHE A 49 7.79 3.22 14.68
N PRO A 50 7.54 2.67 13.47
CA PRO A 50 6.74 1.46 13.34
C PRO A 50 7.38 0.28 14.09
N LYS A 51 6.54 -0.62 14.61
CA LYS A 51 6.97 -1.83 15.32
C LYS A 51 6.95 -3.09 14.46
N THR A 52 6.58 -2.94 13.20
CA THR A 52 6.58 -4.01 12.20
C THR A 52 7.15 -3.46 10.91
N LEU A 53 7.67 -4.35 10.08
CA LEU A 53 8.21 -3.97 8.77
C LEU A 53 7.13 -3.32 7.90
N GLU A 54 7.37 -2.08 7.54
CA GLU A 54 6.61 -1.32 6.54
C GLU A 54 7.44 -1.33 5.25
N THR A 55 7.11 -2.17 4.30
CA THR A 55 7.89 -2.31 3.06
C THR A 55 7.94 -1.03 2.24
N PHE A 56 6.78 -0.34 2.13
CA PHE A 56 6.67 0.98 1.51
C PHE A 56 5.63 1.82 2.26
N CYS A 57 6.09 2.65 3.17
CA CYS A 57 5.21 3.43 4.03
C CYS A 57 4.73 4.71 3.34
N ARG A 58 3.46 4.78 2.96
CA ARG A 58 2.86 5.96 2.32
C ARG A 58 3.05 7.23 3.13
N VAL A 59 2.81 7.19 4.44
CA VAL A 59 2.94 8.35 5.32
C VAL A 59 4.35 8.93 5.29
N VAL A 60 5.38 8.09 5.24
CA VAL A 60 6.77 8.51 5.12
C VAL A 60 7.01 9.20 3.77
N MET A 61 6.49 8.63 2.69
CA MET A 61 6.60 9.21 1.36
C MET A 61 5.87 10.54 1.25
N GLU A 62 4.63 10.61 1.74
CA GLU A 62 3.82 11.82 1.75
C GLU A 62 4.51 12.94 2.55
N ALA A 63 5.06 12.64 3.72
CA ALA A 63 5.83 13.59 4.51
C ALA A 63 7.06 14.11 3.77
N ARG A 64 7.79 13.21 3.11
CA ARG A 64 8.96 13.59 2.30
C ARG A 64 8.58 14.43 1.08
N MET A 65 7.45 14.13 0.42
CA MET A 65 6.94 14.89 -0.73
C MET A 65 6.55 16.32 -0.35
N VAL A 66 6.02 16.54 0.86
CA VAL A 66 5.76 17.91 1.35
C VAL A 66 6.99 18.58 1.98
N GLY A 67 8.16 17.93 1.91
CA GLY A 67 9.43 18.53 2.34
C GLY A 67 9.84 18.25 3.78
N CYS A 68 9.07 17.45 4.54
CA CYS A 68 9.43 17.09 5.92
C CYS A 68 10.75 16.30 5.98
N LYS A 69 11.51 16.54 7.03
CA LYS A 69 12.56 15.62 7.48
C LYS A 69 11.91 14.40 8.10
N LEU A 70 12.64 13.28 8.16
CA LEU A 70 12.19 12.04 8.76
C LEU A 70 13.13 11.62 9.89
N ILE A 71 12.55 11.27 11.03
CA ILE A 71 13.20 10.55 12.11
C ILE A 71 12.44 9.24 12.28
N THR A 72 13.09 8.12 12.02
CA THR A 72 12.47 6.79 12.03
C THR A 72 13.48 5.72 12.43
N ASN A 73 13.00 4.48 12.56
CA ASN A 73 13.81 3.28 12.77
C ASN A 73 13.98 2.47 11.48
N ASP A 74 14.73 1.38 11.54
CA ASP A 74 15.06 0.51 10.40
C ASP A 74 13.90 -0.34 9.89
N TRP A 75 12.69 -0.18 10.42
CA TRP A 75 11.50 -0.93 10.01
C TRP A 75 10.75 -0.30 8.82
N ASN A 76 11.29 0.77 8.24
CA ASN A 76 10.75 1.38 7.02
C ASN A 76 11.59 1.00 5.81
N GLY A 77 11.11 0.08 4.97
CA GLY A 77 11.83 -0.42 3.81
C GLY A 77 12.23 0.67 2.81
N CYS A 78 11.36 1.66 2.58
CA CYS A 78 11.67 2.76 1.65
C CYS A 78 12.91 3.58 2.07
N THR A 79 13.28 3.61 3.35
CA THR A 79 14.46 4.35 3.83
C THR A 79 15.79 3.66 3.51
N HIS A 80 15.75 2.40 3.12
CA HIS A 80 16.90 1.60 2.69
C HIS A 80 17.16 1.66 1.18
N GLU A 81 16.26 2.30 0.43
CA GLU A 81 16.44 2.49 -1.00
C GLU A 81 17.53 3.52 -1.28
N GLU A 82 18.41 3.24 -2.25
CA GLU A 82 19.54 4.10 -2.61
C GLU A 82 19.13 5.53 -2.97
N TRP A 83 17.96 5.68 -3.59
CA TRP A 83 17.42 6.98 -3.99
C TRP A 83 16.81 7.79 -2.84
N PHE A 84 16.45 7.16 -1.72
CA PHE A 84 15.65 7.80 -0.67
C PHE A 84 16.31 9.04 -0.03
N PRO A 85 17.62 9.07 0.27
CA PRO A 85 18.26 10.25 0.85
C PRO A 85 18.31 11.44 -0.10
N ASP A 86 18.38 11.19 -1.42
CA ASP A 86 18.62 12.22 -2.42
C ASP A 86 17.38 13.01 -2.81
N TYR A 87 16.17 12.43 -2.61
CA TYR A 87 14.93 13.02 -3.06
C TYR A 87 14.00 13.44 -1.91
N LYS A 88 13.49 14.68 -2.01
CA LYS A 88 12.41 15.21 -1.16
C LYS A 88 11.69 16.34 -1.87
N GLY A 89 10.49 16.70 -1.38
CA GLY A 89 9.68 17.76 -1.97
C GLY A 89 9.32 17.45 -3.42
N GLU A 90 9.33 18.47 -4.25
CA GLU A 90 8.98 18.38 -5.68
C GLU A 90 9.88 17.38 -6.44
N ALA A 91 11.17 17.35 -6.15
CA ALA A 91 12.09 16.39 -6.77
C ALA A 91 11.71 14.93 -6.48
N LEU A 92 11.15 14.63 -5.31
CA LEU A 92 10.64 13.29 -5.00
C LEU A 92 9.35 13.00 -5.77
N ILE A 93 8.47 13.97 -5.95
CA ILE A 93 7.26 13.82 -6.74
C ILE A 93 7.62 13.49 -8.18
N ASP A 94 8.50 14.28 -8.81
CA ASP A 94 8.96 14.06 -10.18
C ASP A 94 9.63 12.68 -10.35
N PHE A 95 10.44 12.28 -9.36
CA PHE A 95 11.07 10.96 -9.35
C PHE A 95 10.03 9.84 -9.34
N VAL A 96 9.04 9.91 -8.44
CA VAL A 96 7.97 8.89 -8.34
C VAL A 96 7.14 8.83 -9.61
N GLU A 97 6.77 9.98 -10.20
CA GLU A 97 6.05 10.04 -11.47
C GLU A 97 6.85 9.41 -12.61
N SER A 98 8.16 9.68 -12.68
CA SER A 98 9.04 9.07 -13.69
C SER A 98 9.10 7.54 -13.53
N LYS A 99 9.17 7.04 -12.30
CA LYS A 99 9.17 5.60 -12.01
C LYS A 99 7.84 4.94 -12.30
N GLN A 100 6.73 5.61 -12.02
CA GLN A 100 5.40 5.12 -12.37
C GLN A 100 5.30 4.91 -13.89
N LYS A 101 5.74 5.89 -14.68
CA LYS A 101 5.76 5.78 -16.14
C LYS A 101 6.65 4.63 -16.61
N GLU A 102 7.87 4.52 -16.07
CA GLU A 102 8.80 3.42 -16.39
C GLU A 102 8.18 2.04 -16.13
N VAL A 103 7.48 1.87 -15.00
CA VAL A 103 6.80 0.61 -14.67
C VAL A 103 5.68 0.30 -15.65
N VAL A 104 4.85 1.29 -15.97
CA VAL A 104 3.78 1.13 -16.98
C VAL A 104 4.35 0.72 -18.32
N ASP A 105 5.40 1.40 -18.80
CA ASP A 105 6.05 1.09 -20.07
C ASP A 105 6.64 -0.34 -20.08
N LYS A 106 7.28 -0.76 -18.98
CA LYS A 106 7.81 -2.13 -18.82
C LYS A 106 6.69 -3.18 -18.84
N VAL A 107 5.59 -2.94 -18.13
CA VAL A 107 4.44 -3.85 -18.12
C VAL A 107 3.82 -3.93 -19.50
N CYS A 108 3.59 -2.80 -20.17
CA CYS A 108 3.05 -2.77 -21.52
C CYS A 108 3.97 -3.50 -22.51
N HIS A 109 5.29 -3.28 -22.42
CA HIS A 109 6.27 -3.99 -23.26
C HIS A 109 6.24 -5.50 -23.01
N PHE A 110 6.25 -5.93 -21.75
CA PHE A 110 6.14 -7.34 -21.37
C PHE A 110 4.87 -7.97 -21.92
N LEU A 111 3.72 -7.34 -21.73
CA LEU A 111 2.45 -7.84 -22.26
C LEU A 111 2.46 -7.92 -23.79
N SER A 112 2.98 -6.90 -24.47
CA SER A 112 3.06 -6.88 -25.93
C SER A 112 4.03 -7.93 -26.50
N SER A 113 5.10 -8.23 -25.79
CA SER A 113 6.11 -9.19 -26.24
C SER A 113 5.79 -10.66 -25.89
N THR A 114 5.04 -10.88 -24.79
CA THR A 114 4.81 -12.22 -24.24
C THR A 114 3.41 -12.75 -24.56
N VAL A 115 2.42 -11.86 -24.78
CA VAL A 115 0.97 -12.20 -24.84
C VAL A 115 0.42 -12.29 -26.28
N THR A 116 1.26 -12.29 -27.31
CA THR A 116 0.80 -12.35 -28.71
C THR A 116 -0.04 -13.57 -29.06
N ASN A 117 -0.07 -14.63 -28.21
CA ASN A 117 -0.82 -15.84 -28.46
C ASN A 117 -1.34 -16.55 -27.19
N VAL A 118 -1.60 -15.83 -26.08
CA VAL A 118 -2.25 -16.49 -24.94
C VAL A 118 -3.75 -16.62 -25.24
N ASP A 119 -4.20 -17.85 -25.38
CA ASP A 119 -5.63 -18.13 -25.43
C ASP A 119 -6.25 -17.79 -24.07
N PRO A 120 -7.32 -17.01 -23.98
CA PRO A 120 -8.04 -16.77 -22.72
C PRO A 120 -8.43 -18.06 -21.98
N GLU A 121 -8.61 -19.16 -22.74
CA GLU A 121 -8.84 -20.49 -22.16
C GLU A 121 -7.64 -21.05 -21.39
N ASP A 122 -6.45 -20.45 -21.56
CA ASP A 122 -5.23 -20.84 -20.81
C ASP A 122 -4.95 -19.95 -19.60
N ILE A 123 -5.82 -18.95 -19.34
CA ILE A 123 -5.63 -18.03 -18.22
C ILE A 123 -6.41 -18.51 -16.99
N THR A 124 -5.69 -18.72 -15.89
CA THR A 124 -6.26 -18.88 -14.54
C THR A 124 -5.98 -17.63 -13.72
N VAL A 125 -7.02 -17.02 -13.17
CA VAL A 125 -6.89 -15.87 -12.26
C VAL A 125 -6.99 -16.34 -10.82
N ILE A 126 -6.04 -15.91 -9.97
CA ILE A 126 -6.07 -16.19 -8.53
C ILE A 126 -6.44 -14.89 -7.81
N LEU A 127 -7.56 -14.90 -7.09
CA LEU A 127 -8.01 -13.80 -6.25
C LEU A 127 -7.81 -14.15 -4.78
N ASN A 128 -7.23 -13.24 -4.03
CA ASN A 128 -7.04 -13.37 -2.59
C ASN A 128 -8.10 -12.56 -1.84
N CYS A 129 -8.77 -13.19 -0.88
CA CYS A 129 -9.73 -12.54 0.00
C CYS A 129 -9.25 -12.60 1.45
N TYR A 130 -8.94 -11.42 2.02
CA TYR A 130 -8.74 -11.25 3.44
C TYR A 130 -9.68 -10.15 3.95
N ARG A 131 -10.70 -10.50 4.75
CA ARG A 131 -11.64 -9.57 5.40
C ARG A 131 -12.48 -8.67 4.48
N ARG A 132 -12.52 -8.91 3.16
CA ARG A 132 -13.24 -8.04 2.19
C ARG A 132 -14.00 -8.86 1.15
N PRO A 133 -14.94 -9.72 1.56
CA PRO A 133 -15.64 -10.60 0.63
C PRO A 133 -16.48 -9.86 -0.41
N TYR A 134 -17.00 -8.67 -0.09
CA TYR A 134 -17.78 -7.87 -1.04
C TYR A 134 -16.90 -7.34 -2.20
N ASN A 135 -15.66 -6.92 -1.91
CA ASN A 135 -14.72 -6.49 -2.95
C ASN A 135 -14.36 -7.65 -3.88
N LEU A 136 -14.25 -8.87 -3.33
CA LEU A 136 -13.97 -10.07 -4.11
C LEU A 136 -15.09 -10.34 -5.12
N ARG A 137 -16.36 -10.19 -4.72
CA ARG A 137 -17.51 -10.33 -5.63
C ARG A 137 -17.42 -9.35 -6.80
N MET A 138 -17.15 -8.07 -6.53
CA MET A 138 -16.97 -7.06 -7.58
C MET A 138 -15.84 -7.43 -8.55
N GLN A 139 -14.73 -7.98 -8.05
CA GLN A 139 -13.61 -8.43 -8.89
C GLN A 139 -14.01 -9.62 -9.76
N ILE A 140 -14.74 -10.59 -9.22
CA ILE A 140 -15.26 -11.75 -9.97
C ILE A 140 -16.21 -11.30 -11.07
N ASP A 141 -17.15 -10.41 -10.75
CA ASP A 141 -18.11 -9.89 -11.71
C ASP A 141 -17.40 -9.11 -12.85
N ALA A 142 -16.37 -8.33 -12.49
CA ALA A 142 -15.54 -7.62 -13.46
C ALA A 142 -14.76 -8.59 -14.39
N LEU A 143 -14.23 -9.70 -13.86
CA LEU A 143 -13.55 -10.72 -14.67
C LEU A 143 -14.52 -11.43 -15.62
N HIS A 144 -15.74 -11.76 -15.16
CA HIS A 144 -16.74 -12.40 -16.01
C HIS A 144 -17.30 -11.46 -17.09
N SER A 145 -17.29 -10.15 -16.85
CA SER A 145 -17.77 -9.15 -17.80
C SER A 145 -16.75 -8.76 -18.89
N GLN A 146 -15.52 -9.29 -18.82
CA GLN A 146 -14.51 -9.03 -19.84
C GLN A 146 -14.91 -9.62 -21.19
N THR A 147 -14.47 -9.01 -22.27
CA THR A 147 -14.69 -9.50 -23.64
C THR A 147 -14.15 -10.93 -23.84
N LYS A 148 -13.10 -11.27 -23.11
CA LYS A 148 -12.49 -12.60 -23.04
C LYS A 148 -12.27 -12.96 -21.58
N PRO A 149 -13.25 -13.57 -20.91
CA PRO A 149 -13.11 -13.96 -19.52
C PRO A 149 -12.06 -15.07 -19.34
N PRO A 150 -11.40 -15.18 -18.18
CA PRO A 150 -10.46 -16.24 -17.92
C PRO A 150 -11.17 -17.61 -17.85
N LYS A 151 -10.45 -18.68 -18.15
CA LYS A 151 -10.92 -20.06 -18.06
C LYS A 151 -11.35 -20.44 -16.65
N GLU A 152 -10.53 -20.08 -15.67
CA GLU A 152 -10.75 -20.40 -14.26
C GLU A 152 -10.46 -19.20 -13.38
N ILE A 153 -11.24 -19.06 -12.31
CA ILE A 153 -10.98 -18.12 -11.23
C ILE A 153 -10.83 -18.94 -9.95
N TRP A 154 -9.64 -18.88 -9.37
CA TRP A 154 -9.35 -19.53 -8.09
C TRP A 154 -9.44 -18.49 -6.98
N LEU A 155 -10.16 -18.83 -5.90
CA LEU A 155 -10.30 -17.98 -4.74
C LEU A 155 -9.44 -18.52 -3.61
N TRP A 156 -8.53 -17.68 -3.13
CA TRP A 156 -7.81 -17.94 -1.90
C TRP A 156 -8.51 -17.15 -0.78
N VAL A 157 -9.30 -17.84 0.02
CA VAL A 157 -10.07 -17.24 1.11
C VAL A 157 -9.39 -17.57 2.43
N ASN A 158 -8.85 -16.54 3.10
CA ASN A 158 -8.25 -16.71 4.42
C ASN A 158 -9.34 -16.91 5.47
N GLN A 159 -9.07 -17.75 6.45
CA GLN A 159 -9.96 -17.93 7.62
C GLN A 159 -10.09 -16.60 8.38
N HIS A 160 -11.27 -16.01 8.32
CA HIS A 160 -11.63 -14.84 9.09
C HIS A 160 -13.15 -14.79 9.28
N PRO A 161 -13.68 -14.39 10.46
CA PRO A 161 -15.13 -14.31 10.70
C PRO A 161 -15.90 -13.49 9.67
N ASP A 162 -15.27 -12.42 9.12
CA ASP A 162 -15.89 -11.57 8.09
C ASP A 162 -16.15 -12.32 6.76
N ASN A 163 -15.51 -13.47 6.56
CA ASN A 163 -15.67 -14.32 5.37
C ASN A 163 -16.65 -15.47 5.61
N GLU A 164 -17.12 -15.68 6.84
CA GLU A 164 -18.11 -16.72 7.14
C GLU A 164 -19.44 -16.45 6.44
N GLY A 165 -20.02 -17.50 5.90
CA GLY A 165 -21.31 -17.44 5.19
C GLY A 165 -21.22 -16.88 3.76
N PHE A 166 -20.04 -16.52 3.25
CA PHE A 166 -19.87 -16.19 1.84
C PHE A 166 -19.76 -17.45 0.99
N SER A 167 -20.68 -17.59 0.04
CA SER A 167 -20.65 -18.64 -0.99
C SER A 167 -20.25 -18.03 -2.34
N PHE A 168 -19.31 -18.69 -3.01
CA PHE A 168 -18.85 -18.32 -4.35
C PHE A 168 -19.18 -19.47 -5.31
N ASP A 169 -20.41 -19.47 -5.81
CA ASP A 169 -20.85 -20.47 -6.78
C ASP A 169 -20.02 -20.42 -8.07
N ARG A 170 -19.64 -21.58 -8.55
CA ARG A 170 -18.87 -21.79 -9.80
C ARG A 170 -17.40 -21.40 -9.77
N HIS A 171 -16.80 -21.20 -8.60
CA HIS A 171 -15.39 -20.88 -8.46
C HIS A 171 -14.68 -22.00 -7.69
N ARG A 172 -13.44 -22.27 -8.10
CA ARG A 172 -12.60 -23.18 -7.35
C ARG A 172 -12.05 -22.46 -6.13
N ILE A 173 -12.45 -22.86 -4.94
CA ILE A 173 -11.93 -22.32 -3.68
C ILE A 173 -10.65 -23.08 -3.34
N CYS A 174 -9.54 -22.35 -3.17
CA CYS A 174 -8.26 -22.85 -2.71
C CYS A 174 -7.89 -22.10 -1.42
N GLY A 175 -7.41 -22.82 -0.42
CA GLY A 175 -6.99 -22.25 0.87
C GLY A 175 -7.78 -22.85 2.04
N ASP A 176 -7.36 -22.50 3.25
CA ASP A 176 -8.04 -22.93 4.47
C ASP A 176 -9.36 -22.16 4.62
N LEU A 177 -10.47 -22.89 4.65
CA LEU A 177 -11.80 -22.39 4.99
C LEU A 177 -11.94 -22.29 6.50
#